data_79fba2e0471639a2b294601991224bc0
#
_entry.id   79fba2e0471639a2b294601991224bc0
#
_cell.length_a   1.000
_cell.length_b   1.000
_cell.length_c   1.000
_cell.angle_alpha   90.00
_cell.angle_beta   90.00
_cell.angle_gamma   90.00
#
_symmetry.space_group_name_H-M   'P 1'
#
loop_
_entity.id
_entity.type
_entity.pdbx_description
1 polymer ?
#
loop_
_entity_poly.entity_id
_entity_poly.type
_entity_poly.pdbx_seq_one_letter_code
_entity_poly.pdbx_strand_id
1 'polypeptide(L)'
;FVQAIGLQNPVVMGHSMGGRNTLLLTRMDPSYPRALVIVDVGPETMEAGRKTISSFVKKNEIFDDLEHFVRNVREYDPYRSREHIERTVKYNMLERADGKYISKCDYRRWRGEIEVHDENRDSISLDDVGKFEMPALIVRGENSNILAPDAAERFRDALPQGQLVIVPECGHNVHSQNTLGFIGAVGEFLSSLE
;
A
#
# COMPACT_ATOMS: atom_id res chain seq x y z
N PHE A 1 -11.60 -15.91 -4.64
CA PHE A 1 -11.68 -15.15 -5.90
C PHE A 1 -10.84 -15.80 -6.99
N VAL A 2 -9.50 -15.91 -6.83
CA VAL A 2 -8.57 -16.41 -7.86
C VAL A 2 -8.92 -17.82 -8.33
N GLN A 3 -9.19 -18.73 -7.39
CA GLN A 3 -9.65 -20.08 -7.71
C GLN A 3 -10.99 -20.06 -8.47
N ALA A 4 -11.90 -19.18 -8.07
CA ALA A 4 -13.22 -19.08 -8.70
C ALA A 4 -13.18 -18.57 -10.16
N ILE A 5 -12.14 -17.80 -10.53
CA ILE A 5 -11.93 -17.32 -11.90
C ILE A 5 -10.87 -18.13 -12.67
N GLY A 6 -10.34 -19.20 -12.07
CA GLY A 6 -9.43 -20.13 -12.71
C GLY A 6 -8.04 -19.59 -13.03
N LEU A 7 -7.58 -18.51 -12.35
CA LEU A 7 -6.21 -18.01 -12.52
C LEU A 7 -5.20 -19.03 -11.99
N GLN A 8 -4.20 -19.32 -12.81
CA GLN A 8 -3.07 -20.18 -12.44
C GLN A 8 -1.81 -19.33 -12.29
N ASN A 9 -1.08 -19.53 -11.21
CA ASN A 9 0.22 -18.91 -10.94
C ASN A 9 0.26 -17.39 -11.24
N PRO A 10 -0.57 -16.55 -10.59
CA PRO A 10 -0.62 -15.12 -10.89
C PRO A 10 0.63 -14.38 -10.41
N VAL A 11 0.94 -13.25 -11.04
CA VAL A 11 1.75 -12.22 -10.38
C VAL A 11 0.85 -11.51 -9.38
N VAL A 12 1.27 -11.45 -8.11
CA VAL A 12 0.50 -10.79 -7.07
C VAL A 12 1.15 -9.46 -6.70
N MET A 13 0.40 -8.37 -6.87
CA MET A 13 0.86 -7.02 -6.54
C MET A 13 0.05 -6.46 -5.38
N GLY A 14 0.74 -5.87 -4.39
CA GLY A 14 0.10 -5.20 -3.27
C GLY A 14 0.81 -3.94 -2.82
N HIS A 15 0.03 -2.89 -2.55
CA HIS A 15 0.51 -1.63 -1.98
C HIS A 15 0.14 -1.55 -0.50
N SER A 16 1.07 -1.12 0.35
CA SER A 16 0.82 -0.85 1.78
C SER A 16 0.19 -2.07 2.48
N MET A 17 -1.02 -1.94 3.04
CA MET A 17 -1.77 -3.06 3.64
C MET A 17 -1.97 -4.22 2.65
N GLY A 18 -2.23 -3.93 1.36
CA GLY A 18 -2.30 -4.94 0.31
C GLY A 18 -0.97 -5.68 0.12
N GLY A 19 0.16 -4.99 0.22
CA GLY A 19 1.50 -5.61 0.19
C GLY A 19 1.74 -6.54 1.37
N ARG A 20 1.36 -6.14 2.59
CA ARG A 20 1.41 -7.03 3.76
C ARG A 20 0.54 -8.27 3.58
N ASN A 21 -0.68 -8.10 3.08
CA ASN A 21 -1.57 -9.23 2.79
C ASN A 21 -0.98 -10.15 1.73
N THR A 22 -0.29 -9.60 0.72
CA THR A 22 0.44 -10.39 -0.29
C THR A 22 1.55 -11.22 0.34
N LEU A 23 2.36 -10.64 1.23
CA LEU A 23 3.42 -11.37 1.94
C LEU A 23 2.84 -12.47 2.86
N LEU A 24 1.75 -12.18 3.58
CA LEU A 24 1.06 -13.17 4.41
C LEU A 24 0.48 -14.32 3.57
N LEU A 25 -0.17 -14.00 2.46
CA LEU A 25 -0.69 -15.00 1.52
C LEU A 25 0.44 -15.90 1.00
N THR A 26 1.56 -15.31 0.58
CA THR A 26 2.72 -16.05 0.10
C THR A 26 3.32 -16.95 1.18
N ARG A 27 3.38 -16.50 2.43
CA ARG A 27 3.81 -17.34 3.56
C ARG A 27 2.89 -18.55 3.79
N MET A 28 1.57 -18.35 3.64
CA MET A 28 0.58 -19.41 3.79
C MET A 28 0.62 -20.43 2.63
N ASP A 29 0.85 -19.95 1.43
CA ASP A 29 0.93 -20.76 0.21
C ASP A 29 2.01 -20.21 -0.74
N PRO A 30 3.29 -20.63 -0.57
CA PRO A 30 4.39 -20.17 -1.40
C PRO A 30 4.29 -20.59 -2.88
N SER A 31 3.49 -21.61 -3.18
CA SER A 31 3.30 -22.08 -4.55
C SER A 31 2.31 -21.25 -5.37
N TYR A 32 1.54 -20.38 -4.69
CA TYR A 32 0.46 -19.62 -5.29
C TYR A 32 0.91 -18.52 -6.25
N PRO A 33 1.84 -17.59 -5.89
CA PRO A 33 2.29 -16.56 -6.81
C PRO A 33 3.48 -17.03 -7.65
N ARG A 34 3.48 -16.75 -8.95
CA ARG A 34 4.70 -16.93 -9.78
C ARG A 34 5.70 -15.79 -9.62
N ALA A 35 5.25 -14.63 -9.17
CA ALA A 35 6.09 -13.47 -8.82
C ALA A 35 5.32 -12.49 -7.94
N LEU A 36 6.06 -11.63 -7.22
CA LEU A 36 5.53 -10.62 -6.31
C LEU A 36 5.92 -9.21 -6.74
N VAL A 37 5.01 -8.26 -6.55
CA VAL A 37 5.30 -6.82 -6.60
C VAL A 37 4.82 -6.19 -5.30
N ILE A 38 5.74 -5.79 -4.44
CA ILE A 38 5.45 -5.22 -3.12
C ILE A 38 5.73 -3.72 -3.17
N VAL A 39 4.67 -2.92 -3.02
CA VAL A 39 4.75 -1.47 -3.19
C VAL A 39 4.76 -0.77 -1.83
N ASP A 40 5.88 -0.20 -1.51
CA ASP A 40 6.19 0.70 -0.41
C ASP A 40 5.78 0.19 0.98
N VAL A 41 6.05 -1.08 1.22
CA VAL A 41 5.88 -1.74 2.52
C VAL A 41 6.83 -2.95 2.58
N GLY A 42 7.12 -3.42 3.78
CA GLY A 42 7.96 -4.61 4.00
C GLY A 42 7.75 -5.19 5.38
N PRO A 43 8.57 -6.17 5.76
CA PRO A 43 8.59 -6.72 7.12
C PRO A 43 8.85 -5.63 8.17
N GLU A 44 9.70 -4.68 7.85
CA GLU A 44 10.04 -3.55 8.71
C GLU A 44 9.40 -2.26 8.18
N THR A 45 8.63 -1.56 9.00
CA THR A 45 7.99 -0.30 8.63
C THR A 45 8.20 0.77 9.69
N MET A 46 8.30 2.03 9.27
CA MET A 46 8.50 3.17 10.16
C MET A 46 7.23 3.45 10.98
N GLU A 47 7.36 3.47 12.30
CA GLU A 47 6.26 3.76 13.22
C GLU A 47 5.68 5.17 12.99
N ALA A 48 6.55 6.15 12.73
CA ALA A 48 6.14 7.53 12.47
C ALA A 48 5.15 7.64 11.30
N GLY A 49 5.43 6.97 10.18
CA GLY A 49 4.53 6.96 9.02
C GLY A 49 3.20 6.28 9.33
N ARG A 50 3.21 5.14 10.05
CA ARG A 50 1.98 4.47 10.49
C ARG A 50 1.12 5.37 11.39
N LYS A 51 1.75 6.12 12.30
CA LYS A 51 1.05 7.11 13.16
C LYS A 51 0.43 8.24 12.33
N THR A 52 1.14 8.73 11.30
CA THR A 52 0.63 9.76 10.40
C THR A 52 -0.63 9.29 9.67
N ILE A 53 -0.61 8.08 9.08
CA ILE A 53 -1.79 7.48 8.42
C ILE A 53 -2.95 7.34 9.42
N SER A 54 -2.69 6.76 10.58
CA SER A 54 -3.70 6.56 11.62
C SER A 54 -4.32 7.88 12.07
N SER A 55 -3.52 8.92 12.26
CA SER A 55 -4.00 10.26 12.65
C SER A 55 -4.84 10.89 11.55
N PHE A 56 -4.42 10.76 10.27
CA PHE A 56 -5.20 11.25 9.13
C PHE A 56 -6.57 10.58 9.07
N VAL A 57 -6.62 9.24 9.14
CA VAL A 57 -7.89 8.51 9.12
C VAL A 57 -8.78 8.95 10.27
N LYS A 58 -8.28 8.93 11.50
CA LYS A 58 -9.08 9.30 12.70
C LYS A 58 -9.72 10.69 12.64
N LYS A 59 -9.04 11.66 12.02
CA LYS A 59 -9.52 13.05 11.96
C LYS A 59 -10.48 13.31 10.81
N ASN A 60 -10.53 12.44 9.81
CA ASN A 60 -11.14 12.72 8.52
C ASN A 60 -12.32 11.79 8.19
N GLU A 61 -13.21 11.59 9.15
CA GLU A 61 -14.47 10.85 8.95
C GLU A 61 -15.49 11.67 8.15
N ILE A 62 -15.65 12.97 8.50
CA ILE A 62 -16.62 13.88 7.90
C ILE A 62 -15.91 15.15 7.45
N PHE A 63 -16.26 15.63 6.27
CA PHE A 63 -15.78 16.88 5.69
C PHE A 63 -16.97 17.80 5.39
N ASP A 64 -16.82 19.09 5.65
CA ASP A 64 -17.88 20.06 5.45
C ASP A 64 -18.22 20.26 3.98
N ASP A 65 -17.21 20.20 3.12
CA ASP A 65 -17.30 20.36 1.66
C ASP A 65 -16.11 19.71 0.94
N LEU A 66 -16.12 19.77 -0.39
CA LEU A 66 -15.06 19.25 -1.23
C LEU A 66 -13.71 19.95 -0.99
N GLU A 67 -13.73 21.27 -0.75
CA GLU A 67 -12.51 22.04 -0.49
C GLU A 67 -11.85 21.63 0.84
N HIS A 68 -12.64 21.35 1.86
CA HIS A 68 -12.15 20.81 3.12
C HIS A 68 -11.47 19.45 2.90
N PHE A 69 -12.07 18.57 2.10
CA PHE A 69 -11.48 17.27 1.74
C PHE A 69 -10.16 17.45 0.98
N VAL A 70 -10.14 18.26 -0.09
CA VAL A 70 -8.95 18.50 -0.91
C VAL A 70 -7.81 19.08 -0.08
N ARG A 71 -8.10 20.06 0.78
CA ARG A 71 -7.11 20.67 1.67
C ARG A 71 -6.47 19.65 2.60
N ASN A 72 -7.27 18.85 3.30
CA ASN A 72 -6.78 17.87 4.27
C ASN A 72 -6.00 16.74 3.58
N VAL A 73 -6.44 16.28 2.41
CA VAL A 73 -5.69 15.28 1.64
C VAL A 73 -4.36 15.85 1.15
N ARG A 74 -4.30 17.09 0.68
CA ARG A 74 -3.04 17.71 0.25
C ARG A 74 -2.07 17.99 1.39
N GLU A 75 -2.58 18.31 2.57
CA GLU A 75 -1.75 18.42 3.78
C GLU A 75 -1.11 17.09 4.16
N TYR A 76 -1.88 16.01 4.06
CA TYR A 76 -1.40 14.66 4.34
C TYR A 76 -0.49 14.09 3.23
N ASP A 77 -0.83 14.36 1.97
CA ASP A 77 -0.17 13.82 0.77
C ASP A 77 0.11 14.96 -0.23
N PRO A 78 1.20 15.73 -0.03
CA PRO A 78 1.51 16.92 -0.85
C PRO A 78 1.88 16.59 -2.31
N TYR A 79 2.26 15.35 -2.60
CA TYR A 79 2.58 14.89 -3.95
C TYR A 79 1.35 14.65 -4.82
N ARG A 80 0.17 14.52 -4.22
CA ARG A 80 -1.07 14.25 -4.95
C ARG A 80 -1.65 15.54 -5.55
N SER A 81 -1.89 15.54 -6.86
CA SER A 81 -2.49 16.69 -7.52
C SER A 81 -3.95 16.90 -7.08
N ARG A 82 -4.41 18.16 -7.09
CA ARG A 82 -5.81 18.50 -6.81
C ARG A 82 -6.78 17.75 -7.72
N GLU A 83 -6.48 17.70 -9.02
CA GLU A 83 -7.30 16.98 -10.00
C GLU A 83 -7.45 15.50 -9.67
N HIS A 84 -6.36 14.85 -9.26
CA HIS A 84 -6.40 13.45 -8.81
C HIS A 84 -7.29 13.27 -7.58
N ILE A 85 -7.20 14.17 -6.59
CA ILE A 85 -8.02 14.12 -5.38
C ILE A 85 -9.50 14.26 -5.73
N GLU A 86 -9.87 15.26 -6.51
CA GLU A 86 -11.25 15.50 -6.94
C GLU A 86 -11.83 14.32 -7.74
N ARG A 87 -11.05 13.75 -8.65
CA ARG A 87 -11.45 12.57 -9.42
C ARG A 87 -11.72 11.36 -8.54
N THR A 88 -11.00 11.21 -7.44
CA THR A 88 -11.09 10.04 -6.55
C THR A 88 -12.09 10.22 -5.41
N VAL A 89 -12.61 11.43 -5.16
CA VAL A 89 -13.54 11.70 -4.05
C VAL A 89 -14.75 10.76 -4.07
N LYS A 90 -15.36 10.53 -5.22
CA LYS A 90 -16.53 9.65 -5.40
C LYS A 90 -16.28 8.18 -5.01
N TYR A 91 -15.04 7.75 -4.97
CA TYR A 91 -14.67 6.38 -4.58
C TYR A 91 -14.47 6.27 -3.07
N ASN A 92 -14.04 7.35 -2.43
CA ASN A 92 -13.68 7.38 -1.02
C ASN A 92 -14.74 7.98 -0.11
N MET A 93 -15.63 8.80 -0.67
CA MET A 93 -16.61 9.59 0.07
C MET A 93 -18.03 9.38 -0.45
N LEU A 94 -19.00 9.58 0.44
CA LEU A 94 -20.43 9.71 0.12
C LEU A 94 -20.85 11.14 0.42
N GLU A 95 -21.54 11.77 -0.51
CA GLU A 95 -22.20 13.05 -0.29
C GLU A 95 -23.50 12.83 0.51
N ARG A 96 -23.69 13.63 1.54
CA ARG A 96 -24.87 13.61 2.39
C ARG A 96 -25.89 14.65 1.91
N ALA A 97 -27.14 14.48 2.31
CA ALA A 97 -28.22 15.43 1.98
C ALA A 97 -27.99 16.86 2.53
N ASP A 98 -27.14 17.03 3.56
CA ASP A 98 -26.74 18.32 4.11
C ASP A 98 -25.53 18.96 3.37
N GLY A 99 -25.08 18.39 2.26
CA GLY A 99 -23.94 18.85 1.47
C GLY A 99 -22.57 18.47 2.01
N LYS A 100 -22.51 17.78 3.16
CA LYS A 100 -21.26 17.27 3.73
C LYS A 100 -20.85 15.95 3.08
N TYR A 101 -19.56 15.63 3.19
CA TYR A 101 -19.01 14.36 2.72
C TYR A 101 -18.66 13.46 3.90
N ILE A 102 -19.04 12.20 3.85
CA ILE A 102 -18.64 11.18 4.83
C ILE A 102 -17.77 10.12 4.18
N SER A 103 -16.70 9.72 4.86
CA SER A 103 -15.82 8.66 4.39
C SER A 103 -16.56 7.32 4.31
N LYS A 104 -16.26 6.55 3.25
CA LYS A 104 -16.74 5.16 3.11
C LYS A 104 -16.00 4.16 3.99
N CYS A 105 -14.95 4.61 4.70
CA CYS A 105 -14.21 3.78 5.64
C CYS A 105 -15.10 3.43 6.84
N ASP A 106 -14.95 2.21 7.36
CA ASP A 106 -15.60 1.82 8.61
C ASP A 106 -14.86 2.43 9.81
N TYR A 107 -15.46 3.40 10.44
CA TYR A 107 -14.90 4.12 11.59
C TYR A 107 -15.19 3.50 12.95
N ARG A 108 -15.96 2.41 13.02
CA ARG A 108 -16.31 1.77 14.31
C ARG A 108 -15.09 1.39 15.14
N ARG A 109 -14.04 0.91 14.47
CA ARG A 109 -12.73 0.64 15.11
C ARG A 109 -12.15 1.91 15.74
N TRP A 110 -12.16 3.01 14.99
CA TRP A 110 -11.56 4.28 15.40
C TRP A 110 -12.34 4.97 16.52
N ARG A 111 -13.64 4.69 16.60
CA ARG A 111 -14.54 5.15 17.66
C ARG A 111 -14.55 4.24 18.88
N GLY A 112 -13.86 3.11 18.83
CA GLY A 112 -13.85 2.13 19.93
C GLY A 112 -15.13 1.32 20.05
N GLU A 113 -15.95 1.27 19.00
CA GLU A 113 -17.21 0.53 18.96
C GLU A 113 -17.02 -0.97 18.68
N ILE A 114 -15.88 -1.33 18.13
CA ILE A 114 -15.47 -2.71 17.90
C ILE A 114 -14.04 -2.94 18.41
N GLU A 115 -13.84 -4.02 19.13
CA GLU A 115 -12.51 -4.51 19.43
C GLU A 115 -11.94 -5.20 18.19
N VAL A 116 -10.76 -4.76 17.76
CA VAL A 116 -9.98 -5.49 16.78
C VAL A 116 -8.97 -6.33 17.56
N HIS A 117 -9.28 -7.58 17.73
CA HIS A 117 -8.33 -8.52 18.32
C HIS A 117 -7.12 -8.62 17.41
N ASP A 118 -6.01 -8.10 17.89
CA ASP A 118 -4.72 -8.06 17.19
C ASP A 118 -3.98 -9.41 17.24
N GLU A 119 -4.64 -10.43 17.80
CA GLU A 119 -4.10 -11.77 18.03
C GLU A 119 -3.66 -12.49 16.74
N ASN A 120 -4.12 -12.00 15.58
CA ASN A 120 -3.73 -12.49 14.24
C ASN A 120 -2.92 -11.48 13.41
N ARG A 121 -2.30 -10.47 14.00
CA ARG A 121 -1.23 -9.75 13.33
C ARG A 121 0.01 -10.64 13.26
N ASP A 122 -0.09 -11.66 12.43
CA ASP A 122 1.08 -12.35 11.97
C ASP A 122 2.05 -11.33 11.40
N SER A 123 3.10 -11.02 12.16
CA SER A 123 4.19 -10.20 11.65
C SER A 123 4.95 -11.04 10.63
N ILE A 124 5.17 -10.50 9.45
CA ILE A 124 6.13 -11.07 8.50
C ILE A 124 7.53 -10.62 8.93
N SER A 125 8.43 -11.57 9.05
CA SER A 125 9.85 -11.31 9.33
C SER A 125 10.71 -11.38 8.06
N LEU A 126 11.96 -10.94 8.15
CA LEU A 126 12.95 -11.15 7.08
C LEU A 126 13.24 -12.64 6.86
N ASP A 127 13.21 -13.45 7.91
CA ASP A 127 13.38 -14.91 7.81
C ASP A 127 12.21 -15.58 7.05
N ASP A 128 11.00 -15.05 7.16
CA ASP A 128 9.86 -15.56 6.40
C ASP A 128 10.02 -15.28 4.92
N VAL A 129 10.39 -14.05 4.55
CA VAL A 129 10.55 -13.67 3.13
C VAL A 129 11.78 -14.34 2.50
N GLY A 130 12.77 -14.71 3.29
CA GLY A 130 13.93 -15.51 2.86
C GLY A 130 13.57 -16.89 2.30
N LYS A 131 12.35 -17.35 2.51
CA LYS A 131 11.82 -18.63 2.00
C LYS A 131 11.03 -18.47 0.70
N PHE A 132 10.89 -17.25 0.18
CA PHE A 132 10.13 -16.96 -1.03
C PHE A 132 11.01 -17.14 -2.27
N GLU A 133 10.87 -18.27 -2.95
CA GLU A 133 11.74 -18.64 -4.08
C GLU A 133 11.37 -17.94 -5.39
N MET A 134 10.18 -17.34 -5.49
CA MET A 134 9.73 -16.64 -6.70
C MET A 134 10.41 -15.27 -6.84
N PRO A 135 10.54 -14.74 -8.08
CA PRO A 135 10.97 -13.38 -8.32
C PRO A 135 10.09 -12.35 -7.57
N ALA A 136 10.71 -11.37 -6.95
CA ALA A 136 10.00 -10.34 -6.19
C ALA A 136 10.58 -8.95 -6.46
N LEU A 137 9.72 -8.01 -6.85
CA LEU A 137 10.05 -6.60 -7.01
C LEU A 137 9.53 -5.82 -5.79
N ILE A 138 10.41 -5.07 -5.16
CA ILE A 138 10.08 -4.06 -4.16
C ILE A 138 10.10 -2.70 -4.88
N VAL A 139 8.98 -1.99 -4.87
CA VAL A 139 8.88 -0.62 -5.41
C VAL A 139 8.75 0.34 -4.25
N ARG A 140 9.74 1.21 -4.05
CA ARG A 140 9.77 2.19 -2.97
C ARG A 140 9.67 3.60 -3.52
N GLY A 141 8.87 4.47 -2.89
CA GLY A 141 8.91 5.91 -3.16
C GLY A 141 10.16 6.56 -2.53
N GLU A 142 10.86 7.40 -3.28
CA GLU A 142 12.08 8.08 -2.82
C GLU A 142 11.89 8.77 -1.46
N ASN A 143 10.74 9.44 -1.29
CA ASN A 143 10.40 10.20 -0.09
C ASN A 143 9.42 9.45 0.83
N SER A 144 9.41 8.11 0.76
CA SER A 144 8.54 7.30 1.62
C SER A 144 8.87 7.49 3.10
N ASN A 145 7.83 7.69 3.90
CA ASN A 145 7.88 7.70 5.37
C ASN A 145 7.36 6.39 6.00
N ILE A 146 7.12 5.35 5.18
CA ILE A 146 6.63 4.03 5.62
C ILE A 146 7.73 2.98 5.55
N LEU A 147 8.41 2.87 4.42
CA LEU A 147 9.52 1.95 4.21
C LEU A 147 10.83 2.73 4.17
N ALA A 148 11.67 2.58 5.20
CA ALA A 148 12.97 3.24 5.25
C ALA A 148 13.91 2.68 4.15
N PRO A 149 14.88 3.48 3.63
CA PRO A 149 15.79 3.01 2.58
C PRO A 149 16.55 1.74 2.99
N ASP A 150 17.14 1.73 4.18
CA ASP A 150 17.90 0.60 4.73
C ASP A 150 17.00 -0.63 5.00
N ALA A 151 15.75 -0.44 5.40
CA ALA A 151 14.79 -1.52 5.54
C ALA A 151 14.39 -2.12 4.18
N ALA A 152 14.27 -1.29 3.14
CA ALA A 152 14.02 -1.76 1.77
C ALA A 152 15.19 -2.58 1.22
N GLU A 153 16.43 -2.16 1.52
CA GLU A 153 17.63 -2.90 1.15
C GLU A 153 17.70 -4.25 1.87
N ARG A 154 17.51 -4.27 3.20
CA ARG A 154 17.45 -5.54 3.95
C ARG A 154 16.35 -6.47 3.45
N PHE A 155 15.20 -5.92 3.09
CA PHE A 155 14.10 -6.72 2.54
C PHE A 155 14.47 -7.32 1.18
N ARG A 156 15.07 -6.53 0.27
CA ARG A 156 15.60 -7.04 -1.01
C ARG A 156 16.63 -8.14 -0.77
N ASP A 157 17.58 -7.92 0.12
CA ASP A 157 18.68 -8.86 0.36
C ASP A 157 18.22 -10.16 1.05
N ALA A 158 17.13 -10.11 1.79
CA ALA A 158 16.51 -11.30 2.37
C ALA A 158 15.77 -12.18 1.34
N LEU A 159 15.28 -11.60 0.24
CA LEU A 159 14.59 -12.32 -0.83
C LEU A 159 15.59 -13.01 -1.76
N PRO A 160 15.51 -14.33 -2.02
CA PRO A 160 16.42 -15.04 -2.91
C PRO A 160 16.49 -14.47 -4.33
N GLN A 161 15.38 -13.92 -4.83
CA GLN A 161 15.30 -13.28 -6.15
C GLN A 161 14.70 -11.86 -6.02
N GLY A 162 15.18 -11.11 -5.02
CA GLY A 162 14.70 -9.77 -4.71
C GLY A 162 15.27 -8.68 -5.61
N GLN A 163 14.42 -7.81 -6.12
CA GLN A 163 14.78 -6.59 -6.83
C GLN A 163 14.20 -5.38 -6.09
N LEU A 164 14.91 -4.26 -6.10
CA LEU A 164 14.47 -3.00 -5.49
C LEU A 164 14.56 -1.88 -6.50
N VAL A 165 13.46 -1.16 -6.71
CA VAL A 165 13.41 0.05 -7.51
C VAL A 165 12.93 1.21 -6.64
N ILE A 166 13.69 2.31 -6.66
CA ILE A 166 13.32 3.57 -6.02
C ILE A 166 12.70 4.47 -7.09
N VAL A 167 11.43 4.83 -6.91
CA VAL A 167 10.72 5.75 -7.81
C VAL A 167 10.91 7.18 -7.28
N PRO A 168 11.47 8.09 -8.10
CA PRO A 168 11.77 9.45 -7.66
C PRO A 168 10.51 10.30 -7.46
N GLU A 169 10.65 11.43 -6.76
CA GLU A 169 9.65 12.47 -6.59
C GLU A 169 8.28 11.98 -6.07
N CYS A 170 8.26 10.91 -5.29
CA CYS A 170 7.05 10.41 -4.66
C CYS A 170 7.31 9.85 -3.27
N GLY A 171 6.27 9.81 -2.45
CA GLY A 171 6.25 9.18 -1.13
C GLY A 171 5.55 7.83 -1.15
N HIS A 172 4.75 7.56 -0.11
CA HIS A 172 4.11 6.26 0.10
C HIS A 172 3.15 5.82 -1.02
N ASN A 173 2.43 6.75 -1.63
CA ASN A 173 1.44 6.42 -2.68
C ASN A 173 2.07 6.42 -4.09
N VAL A 174 3.12 5.64 -4.29
CA VAL A 174 3.98 5.63 -5.49
C VAL A 174 3.20 5.65 -6.79
N HIS A 175 2.24 4.74 -6.95
CA HIS A 175 1.43 4.55 -8.17
C HIS A 175 0.57 5.77 -8.54
N SER A 176 0.22 6.63 -7.58
CA SER A 176 -0.61 7.81 -7.80
C SER A 176 0.18 9.12 -7.78
N GLN A 177 1.37 9.13 -7.24
CA GLN A 177 2.23 10.31 -7.12
C GLN A 177 3.23 10.41 -8.29
N ASN A 178 3.79 9.26 -8.72
CA ASN A 178 4.59 9.16 -9.94
C ASN A 178 4.17 7.93 -10.76
N THR A 179 3.04 8.06 -11.46
CA THR A 179 2.43 6.97 -12.22
C THR A 179 3.36 6.44 -13.33
N LEU A 180 4.09 7.31 -14.03
CA LEU A 180 4.97 6.89 -15.12
C LEU A 180 6.19 6.12 -14.60
N GLY A 181 6.81 6.60 -13.53
CA GLY A 181 7.92 5.89 -12.88
C GLY A 181 7.48 4.54 -12.33
N PHE A 182 6.29 4.47 -11.73
CA PHE A 182 5.71 3.22 -11.26
C PHE A 182 5.45 2.22 -12.39
N ILE A 183 4.81 2.66 -13.49
CA ILE A 183 4.53 1.79 -14.64
C ILE A 183 5.82 1.31 -15.28
N GLY A 184 6.84 2.17 -15.41
CA GLY A 184 8.15 1.80 -15.93
C GLY A 184 8.79 0.67 -15.12
N ALA A 185 8.91 0.87 -13.79
CA ALA A 185 9.51 -0.11 -12.89
C ALA A 185 8.78 -1.47 -12.91
N VAL A 186 7.45 -1.46 -12.85
CA VAL A 186 6.66 -2.69 -12.89
C VAL A 186 6.69 -3.34 -14.27
N GLY A 187 6.65 -2.55 -15.34
CA GLY A 187 6.68 -3.04 -16.72
C GLY A 187 8.00 -3.76 -17.05
N GLU A 188 9.15 -3.18 -16.66
CA GLU A 188 10.47 -3.83 -16.81
C GLU A 188 10.54 -5.16 -16.06
N PHE A 189 10.07 -5.19 -14.81
CA PHE A 189 10.03 -6.42 -14.03
C PHE A 189 9.14 -7.48 -14.68
N LEU A 190 7.92 -7.13 -15.09
CA LEU A 190 7.01 -8.09 -15.72
C LEU A 190 7.58 -8.65 -17.03
N SER A 191 8.25 -7.81 -17.84
CA SER A 191 8.92 -8.26 -19.08
C SER A 191 10.10 -9.19 -18.81
N SER A 192 10.74 -9.11 -17.66
CA SER A 192 11.83 -10.01 -17.26
C SER A 192 11.36 -11.41 -16.81
N LEU A 193 10.03 -11.59 -16.61
CA LEU A 193 9.44 -12.87 -16.21
C LEU A 193 9.06 -13.78 -17.40
N GLU A 194 9.14 -13.27 -18.61
CA GLU A 194 8.88 -14.00 -19.86
C GLU A 194 10.11 -14.78 -20.30
#